data_1edae665e1f51812cbf0dd8f5a0165d8
#
_entry.id   1edae665e1f51812cbf0dd8f5a0165d8
#
_cell.length_a   1.000
_cell.length_b   1.000
_cell.length_c   1.000
_cell.angle_alpha   90.00
_cell.angle_beta   90.00
_cell.angle_gamma   90.00
#
_symmetry.space_group_name_H-M   'P 1'
#
loop_
_entity.id
_entity.type
_entity.pdbx_description
1 polymer ?
#
loop_
_entity_poly.entity_id
_entity_poly.type
_entity_poly.pdbx_seq_one_letter_code
_entity_poly.pdbx_strand_id
1 'polypeptide(L)'
;DFVISKLPESGGCVTEATVKEQLLYEIQDPSQYITPDVVADFSEIRVQEIGKDTVSVTGAAGRSETQTYKVSVGYEDGYIGTGEISYGGINCVARAELTAEILEKRFEEISNRILEKRIDIIGINSLYKDALKQSLSEPVEVRVRLAVRTETESDAKEAGREVEALYT
;
A
#
# COMPACT_ATOMS: atom_id res chain seq x y z
N ASP A 1 0.45 -18.62 24.53
CA ASP A 1 -0.93 -18.86 24.10
C ASP A 1 -1.86 -17.92 24.86
N PHE A 2 -2.87 -17.38 24.20
CA PHE A 2 -3.83 -16.44 24.82
C PHE A 2 -5.18 -16.47 24.09
N VAL A 3 -6.19 -15.89 24.74
CA VAL A 3 -7.52 -15.72 24.16
C VAL A 3 -7.84 -14.23 24.09
N ILE A 4 -8.30 -13.77 22.95
CA ILE A 4 -8.78 -12.41 22.72
C ILE A 4 -10.29 -12.43 22.72
N SER A 5 -10.90 -11.51 23.48
CA SER A 5 -12.33 -11.25 23.45
C SER A 5 -12.59 -9.76 23.65
N LYS A 6 -13.82 -9.32 23.41
CA LYS A 6 -14.23 -7.94 23.68
C LYS A 6 -15.16 -7.86 24.88
N LEU A 7 -15.23 -6.66 25.46
CA LEU A 7 -16.20 -6.38 26.53
C LEU A 7 -17.64 -6.45 25.97
N PRO A 8 -18.60 -6.94 26.77
CA PRO A 8 -20.01 -6.88 26.41
C PRO A 8 -20.41 -5.45 26.01
N GLU A 9 -21.29 -5.35 25.03
CA GLU A 9 -21.85 -4.09 24.51
C GLU A 9 -20.83 -3.13 23.87
N SER A 10 -19.54 -3.46 23.78
CA SER A 10 -18.59 -2.69 22.99
C SER A 10 -18.85 -2.88 21.47
N GLY A 11 -18.58 -1.85 20.68
CA GLY A 11 -18.65 -1.92 19.21
C GLY A 11 -17.58 -2.81 18.58
N GLY A 12 -17.65 -2.98 17.26
CA GLY A 12 -16.70 -3.79 16.50
C GLY A 12 -16.92 -5.30 16.65
N CYS A 13 -15.99 -6.09 16.14
CA CYS A 13 -16.00 -7.55 16.23
C CYS A 13 -14.58 -8.09 16.41
N VAL A 14 -14.48 -9.23 17.10
CA VAL A 14 -13.25 -10.01 17.23
C VAL A 14 -13.43 -11.31 16.47
N THR A 15 -12.75 -11.41 15.33
CA THR A 15 -12.80 -12.57 14.43
C THR A 15 -11.39 -13.05 14.13
N GLU A 16 -11.27 -14.22 13.54
CA GLU A 16 -9.98 -14.71 13.05
C GLU A 16 -9.32 -13.71 12.08
N ALA A 17 -10.09 -13.08 11.19
CA ALA A 17 -9.58 -12.11 10.22
C ALA A 17 -9.03 -10.84 10.91
N THR A 18 -9.78 -10.25 11.85
CA THR A 18 -9.34 -9.04 12.56
C THR A 18 -8.13 -9.28 13.44
N VAL A 19 -8.03 -10.46 14.05
CA VAL A 19 -6.86 -10.85 14.85
C VAL A 19 -5.64 -11.10 13.97
N LYS A 20 -5.79 -11.78 12.82
CA LYS A 20 -4.70 -11.98 11.87
C LYS A 20 -4.17 -10.66 11.33
N GLU A 21 -5.06 -9.74 10.96
CA GLU A 21 -4.67 -8.39 10.50
C GLU A 21 -3.83 -7.68 11.56
N GLN A 22 -4.24 -7.69 12.82
CA GLN A 22 -3.50 -7.04 13.89
C GLN A 22 -2.17 -7.74 14.21
N LEU A 23 -2.11 -9.06 14.14
CA LEU A 23 -0.86 -9.81 14.37
C LEU A 23 0.18 -9.57 13.27
N LEU A 24 -0.26 -9.24 12.05
CA LEU A 24 0.64 -8.97 10.91
C LEU A 24 0.93 -7.48 10.73
N TYR A 25 0.28 -6.61 11.51
CA TYR A 25 0.43 -5.17 11.39
C TYR A 25 1.86 -4.73 11.73
N GLU A 26 2.50 -4.06 10.77
CA GLU A 26 3.89 -3.57 10.88
C GLU A 26 4.94 -4.66 11.19
N ILE A 27 4.65 -5.92 10.91
CA ILE A 27 5.61 -7.01 11.05
C ILE A 27 6.24 -7.29 9.68
N GLN A 28 7.54 -7.03 9.56
CA GLN A 28 8.28 -7.25 8.34
C GLN A 28 8.60 -8.74 8.11
N ASP A 29 9.09 -9.42 9.15
CA ASP A 29 9.42 -10.84 9.14
C ASP A 29 8.77 -11.54 10.36
N PRO A 30 7.71 -12.33 10.14
CA PRO A 30 7.04 -13.04 11.22
C PRO A 30 7.91 -14.04 11.96
N SER A 31 8.97 -14.54 11.34
CA SER A 31 9.88 -15.51 11.96
C SER A 31 10.88 -14.88 12.93
N GLN A 32 11.02 -13.56 12.92
CA GLN A 32 12.00 -12.84 13.75
C GLN A 32 11.54 -11.42 14.12
N TYR A 33 10.47 -11.33 14.86
CA TYR A 33 10.02 -10.06 15.40
C TYR A 33 10.86 -9.66 16.63
N ILE A 34 11.77 -8.70 16.42
CA ILE A 34 12.76 -8.28 17.43
C ILE A 34 12.13 -7.34 18.44
N THR A 35 12.19 -7.73 19.70
CA THR A 35 11.86 -6.89 20.85
C THR A 35 13.10 -6.73 21.76
N PRO A 36 13.09 -5.87 22.79
CA PRO A 36 14.25 -5.66 23.66
C PRO A 36 14.75 -6.91 24.39
N ASP A 37 13.86 -7.83 24.71
CA ASP A 37 14.10 -8.96 25.59
C ASP A 37 13.85 -10.34 24.97
N VAL A 38 13.31 -10.38 23.76
CA VAL A 38 13.04 -11.62 23.04
C VAL A 38 12.94 -11.39 21.53
N VAL A 39 13.35 -12.36 20.74
CA VAL A 39 13.00 -12.44 19.33
C VAL A 39 11.80 -13.36 19.19
N ALA A 40 10.62 -12.79 18.97
CA ALA A 40 9.39 -13.55 18.79
C ALA A 40 9.35 -14.19 17.38
N ASP A 41 8.84 -15.41 17.36
CA ASP A 41 8.59 -16.17 16.13
C ASP A 41 7.11 -16.48 16.02
N PHE A 42 6.49 -15.96 14.98
CA PHE A 42 5.06 -16.10 14.69
C PHE A 42 4.77 -17.03 13.51
N SER A 43 5.78 -17.73 12.99
CA SER A 43 5.65 -18.61 11.80
C SER A 43 4.62 -19.71 11.98
N GLU A 44 4.49 -20.24 13.21
CA GLU A 44 3.60 -21.35 13.55
C GLU A 44 2.34 -20.91 14.30
N ILE A 45 2.07 -19.60 14.34
CA ILE A 45 0.85 -19.10 15.00
C ILE A 45 -0.39 -19.66 14.35
N ARG A 46 -1.29 -20.12 15.21
CA ARG A 46 -2.65 -20.56 14.85
C ARG A 46 -3.66 -19.64 15.49
N VAL A 47 -4.56 -19.14 14.68
CA VAL A 47 -5.64 -18.24 15.08
C VAL A 47 -6.95 -18.96 14.80
N GLN A 48 -7.80 -19.14 15.82
CA GLN A 48 -9.04 -19.88 15.67
C GLN A 48 -10.18 -19.21 16.45
N GLU A 49 -11.31 -18.99 15.80
CA GLU A 49 -12.53 -18.59 16.49
C GLU A 49 -13.04 -19.74 17.36
N ILE A 50 -13.23 -19.47 18.67
CA ILE A 50 -13.72 -20.44 19.66
C ILE A 50 -15.08 -20.03 20.23
N GLY A 51 -15.62 -18.91 19.83
CA GLY A 51 -16.94 -18.39 20.20
C GLY A 51 -17.20 -17.04 19.55
N LYS A 52 -18.39 -16.51 19.75
CA LYS A 52 -18.74 -15.18 19.26
C LYS A 52 -17.79 -14.15 19.88
N ASP A 53 -17.16 -13.33 19.05
CA ASP A 53 -16.19 -12.32 19.46
C ASP A 53 -15.07 -12.86 20.40
N THR A 54 -14.66 -14.12 20.16
CA THR A 54 -13.67 -14.81 21.01
C THR A 54 -12.76 -15.67 20.13
N VAL A 55 -11.47 -15.35 20.15
CA VAL A 55 -10.44 -15.96 19.30
C VAL A 55 -9.29 -16.49 20.18
N SER A 56 -8.91 -17.74 19.96
CA SER A 56 -7.71 -18.34 20.55
C SER A 56 -6.51 -18.14 19.64
N VAL A 57 -5.38 -17.75 20.21
CA VAL A 57 -4.08 -17.61 19.53
C VAL A 57 -3.07 -18.51 20.24
N THR A 58 -2.48 -19.43 19.46
CA THR A 58 -1.52 -20.43 19.97
C THR A 58 -0.34 -20.56 19.02
N GLY A 59 0.77 -21.17 19.46
CA GLY A 59 1.90 -21.55 18.62
C GLY A 59 2.96 -20.45 18.43
N ALA A 60 2.87 -19.33 19.13
CA ALA A 60 3.98 -18.37 19.16
C ALA A 60 5.17 -18.96 19.90
N ALA A 61 6.36 -18.77 19.35
CA ALA A 61 7.64 -19.15 19.95
C ALA A 61 8.52 -17.92 20.20
N GLY A 62 9.63 -18.11 20.89
CA GLY A 62 10.59 -17.04 21.14
C GLY A 62 12.01 -17.59 21.26
N ARG A 63 12.97 -16.74 20.94
CA ARG A 63 14.41 -16.97 21.10
C ARG A 63 14.99 -15.87 21.98
N SER A 64 16.18 -16.09 22.51
CA SER A 64 16.88 -15.04 23.26
C SER A 64 17.01 -13.75 22.45
N GLU A 65 17.08 -12.64 23.15
CA GLU A 65 17.32 -11.31 22.60
C GLU A 65 18.57 -11.29 21.71
N THR A 66 18.59 -10.38 20.76
CA THR A 66 19.77 -10.11 19.93
C THR A 66 20.79 -9.27 20.72
N GLN A 67 22.08 -9.36 20.34
CA GLN A 67 23.13 -8.47 20.85
C GLN A 67 23.09 -7.06 20.21
N THR A 68 22.04 -6.78 19.43
CA THR A 68 21.84 -5.53 18.69
C THR A 68 20.47 -4.98 18.93
N TYR A 69 20.32 -3.67 18.80
CA TYR A 69 19.04 -2.99 18.90
C TYR A 69 18.42 -2.81 17.52
N LYS A 70 17.09 -2.94 17.44
CA LYS A 70 16.33 -2.47 16.28
C LYS A 70 16.22 -0.95 16.37
N VAL A 71 16.70 -0.28 15.33
CA VAL A 71 16.67 1.20 15.25
C VAL A 71 15.86 1.61 14.03
N SER A 72 14.88 2.50 14.23
CA SER A 72 14.19 3.16 13.12
C SER A 72 14.97 4.40 12.71
N VAL A 73 15.25 4.51 11.42
CA VAL A 73 16.03 5.63 10.84
C VAL A 73 15.17 6.29 9.78
N GLY A 74 15.00 7.62 9.87
CA GLY A 74 14.46 8.45 8.80
C GLY A 74 15.61 9.08 8.01
N TYR A 75 15.50 9.10 6.69
CA TYR A 75 16.47 9.76 5.82
C TYR A 75 15.75 10.44 4.65
N GLU A 76 16.38 11.46 4.08
CA GLU A 76 15.91 12.11 2.86
C GLU A 76 16.29 11.24 1.65
N ASP A 77 15.31 10.93 0.79
CA ASP A 77 15.49 10.09 -0.38
C ASP A 77 14.97 10.76 -1.67
N GLY A 78 15.18 12.06 -1.77
CA GLY A 78 14.78 12.88 -2.91
C GLY A 78 13.40 13.52 -2.77
N TYR A 79 12.79 13.82 -3.90
CA TYR A 79 11.54 14.59 -3.99
C TYR A 79 10.49 13.79 -4.74
N ILE A 80 9.24 13.88 -4.31
CA ILE A 80 8.10 13.29 -5.00
C ILE A 80 7.30 14.39 -5.69
N GLY A 81 7.18 14.28 -7.02
CA GLY A 81 6.27 15.08 -7.84
C GLY A 81 5.00 14.30 -8.11
N THR A 82 3.85 14.93 -7.95
CA THR A 82 2.55 14.31 -8.27
C THR A 82 1.73 15.20 -9.19
N GLY A 83 0.98 14.58 -10.10
CA GLY A 83 -0.02 15.26 -10.92
C GLY A 83 -1.25 14.36 -11.08
N GLU A 84 -2.43 14.97 -11.10
CA GLU A 84 -3.68 14.23 -11.21
C GLU A 84 -4.63 14.90 -12.21
N ILE A 85 -5.37 14.06 -12.98
CA ILE A 85 -6.43 14.51 -13.88
C ILE A 85 -7.59 13.52 -13.82
N SER A 86 -8.83 14.02 -13.77
CA SER A 86 -10.02 13.18 -13.70
C SER A 86 -10.80 13.21 -15.00
N TYR A 87 -11.38 12.09 -15.37
CA TYR A 87 -12.27 11.92 -16.51
C TYR A 87 -13.60 11.34 -16.05
N GLY A 88 -14.72 11.96 -16.46
CA GLY A 88 -16.06 11.50 -16.15
C GLY A 88 -16.90 11.29 -17.42
N GLY A 89 -17.97 10.49 -17.31
CA GLY A 89 -18.92 10.23 -18.37
C GLY A 89 -18.43 9.25 -19.43
N ILE A 90 -18.99 9.33 -20.62
CA ILE A 90 -18.76 8.37 -21.72
C ILE A 90 -17.28 8.30 -22.07
N ASN A 91 -16.76 7.07 -22.21
CA ASN A 91 -15.37 6.78 -22.56
C ASN A 91 -14.34 7.34 -21.54
N CYS A 92 -14.71 7.55 -20.28
CA CYS A 92 -13.77 8.07 -19.28
C CYS A 92 -12.55 7.14 -19.08
N VAL A 93 -12.75 5.83 -19.17
CA VAL A 93 -11.67 4.83 -19.09
C VAL A 93 -10.70 4.96 -20.26
N ALA A 94 -11.21 4.96 -21.49
CA ALA A 94 -10.37 5.07 -22.68
C ALA A 94 -9.57 6.39 -22.72
N ARG A 95 -10.16 7.50 -22.23
CA ARG A 95 -9.42 8.77 -22.11
C ARG A 95 -8.33 8.71 -21.06
N ALA A 96 -8.58 8.05 -19.94
CA ALA A 96 -7.58 7.85 -18.89
C ALA A 96 -6.42 6.94 -19.35
N GLU A 97 -6.73 5.88 -20.08
CA GLU A 97 -5.73 4.99 -20.70
C GLU A 97 -4.86 5.75 -21.71
N LEU A 98 -5.46 6.53 -22.60
CA LEU A 98 -4.73 7.38 -23.53
C LEU A 98 -3.82 8.38 -22.79
N THR A 99 -4.33 8.99 -21.71
CA THR A 99 -3.53 9.88 -20.85
C THR A 99 -2.32 9.16 -20.27
N ALA A 100 -2.51 7.95 -19.74
CA ALA A 100 -1.40 7.14 -19.22
C ALA A 100 -0.36 6.82 -20.31
N GLU A 101 -0.80 6.45 -21.50
CA GLU A 101 0.11 6.20 -22.65
C GLU A 101 0.90 7.45 -23.06
N ILE A 102 0.26 8.63 -23.10
CA ILE A 102 0.94 9.89 -23.43
C ILE A 102 2.00 10.19 -22.37
N LEU A 103 1.65 10.08 -21.08
CA LEU A 103 2.58 10.31 -19.97
C LEU A 103 3.76 9.31 -20.04
N GLU A 104 3.52 8.03 -20.31
CA GLU A 104 4.60 7.05 -20.45
C GLU A 104 5.60 7.49 -21.53
N LYS A 105 5.13 7.89 -22.72
CA LYS A 105 5.98 8.36 -23.83
C LYS A 105 6.73 9.65 -23.48
N ARG A 106 6.06 10.60 -22.85
CA ARG A 106 6.69 11.84 -22.39
C ARG A 106 7.83 11.57 -21.40
N PHE A 107 7.61 10.65 -20.47
CA PHE A 107 8.63 10.31 -19.47
C PHE A 107 9.79 9.48 -20.03
N GLU A 108 9.66 8.82 -21.18
CA GLU A 108 10.78 8.23 -21.90
C GLU A 108 11.79 9.31 -22.36
N GLU A 109 11.31 10.48 -22.77
CA GLU A 109 12.14 11.60 -23.23
C GLU A 109 12.93 12.27 -22.10
N ILE A 110 12.42 12.25 -20.86
CA ILE A 110 13.03 12.89 -19.69
C ILE A 110 13.51 11.87 -18.63
N SER A 111 13.69 10.62 -19.04
CA SER A 111 13.99 9.48 -18.14
C SER A 111 15.23 9.66 -17.29
N ASN A 112 16.23 10.43 -17.75
CA ASN A 112 17.49 10.68 -17.02
C ASN A 112 17.34 11.55 -15.76
N ARG A 113 16.16 12.15 -15.54
CA ARG A 113 15.85 12.98 -14.36
C ARG A 113 14.90 12.30 -13.38
N ILE A 114 14.40 11.12 -13.73
CA ILE A 114 13.40 10.39 -12.96
C ILE A 114 14.00 9.10 -12.44
N LEU A 115 14.00 8.96 -11.12
CA LEU A 115 14.50 7.77 -10.43
C LEU A 115 13.45 6.65 -10.42
N GLU A 116 12.19 7.03 -10.16
CA GLU A 116 11.04 6.11 -10.15
C GLU A 116 9.81 6.83 -10.67
N LYS A 117 8.94 6.08 -11.36
CA LYS A 117 7.63 6.60 -11.76
C LYS A 117 6.53 5.57 -11.52
N ARG A 118 5.35 6.07 -11.25
CA ARG A 118 4.15 5.28 -11.13
C ARG A 118 2.97 6.04 -11.72
N ILE A 119 2.23 5.39 -12.61
CA ILE A 119 0.98 5.90 -13.17
C ILE A 119 -0.12 4.93 -12.76
N ASP A 120 -1.14 5.45 -12.07
CA ASP A 120 -2.31 4.69 -11.64
C ASP A 120 -3.57 5.29 -12.27
N ILE A 121 -4.51 4.44 -12.68
CA ILE A 121 -5.87 4.84 -12.99
C ILE A 121 -6.74 4.46 -11.79
N ILE A 122 -6.98 5.41 -10.91
CA ILE A 122 -7.80 5.23 -9.71
C ILE A 122 -9.25 4.97 -10.15
N GLY A 123 -9.83 3.92 -9.62
CA GLY A 123 -11.12 3.39 -10.03
C GLY A 123 -11.03 2.14 -10.91
N ILE A 124 -9.81 1.81 -11.41
CA ILE A 124 -9.58 0.63 -12.26
C ILE A 124 -8.46 -0.25 -11.73
N ASN A 125 -7.22 0.26 -11.66
CA ASN A 125 -6.05 -0.59 -11.43
C ASN A 125 -5.13 -0.14 -10.28
N SER A 126 -5.47 0.90 -9.54
CA SER A 126 -4.58 1.50 -8.54
C SER A 126 -4.28 0.60 -7.33
N LEU A 127 -5.20 -0.29 -6.96
CA LEU A 127 -5.07 -1.19 -5.82
C LEU A 127 -4.67 -2.61 -6.23
N TYR A 128 -5.46 -3.23 -7.10
CA TYR A 128 -5.31 -4.65 -7.43
C TYR A 128 -4.39 -4.92 -8.61
N LYS A 129 -4.10 -3.90 -9.43
CA LYS A 129 -3.31 -4.04 -10.65
C LYS A 129 -3.86 -5.21 -11.52
N ASP A 130 -2.97 -6.07 -11.98
CA ASP A 130 -3.32 -7.24 -12.80
C ASP A 130 -3.99 -8.38 -12.02
N ALA A 131 -4.07 -8.27 -10.70
CA ALA A 131 -4.77 -9.28 -9.87
C ALA A 131 -6.29 -9.22 -10.03
N LEU A 132 -6.85 -8.09 -10.46
CA LEU A 132 -8.27 -7.97 -10.75
C LEU A 132 -8.57 -8.50 -12.16
N LYS A 133 -9.12 -9.71 -12.25
CA LYS A 133 -9.40 -10.38 -13.53
C LYS A 133 -10.71 -9.97 -14.19
N GLN A 134 -11.59 -9.25 -13.50
CA GLN A 134 -12.88 -8.81 -14.03
C GLN A 134 -13.22 -7.42 -13.51
N SER A 135 -13.57 -6.51 -14.42
CA SER A 135 -14.26 -5.28 -14.06
C SER A 135 -15.69 -5.61 -13.62
N LEU A 136 -16.08 -5.16 -12.43
CA LEU A 136 -17.43 -5.40 -11.89
C LEU A 136 -18.48 -4.55 -12.61
N SER A 137 -18.11 -3.39 -13.12
CA SER A 137 -18.92 -2.48 -13.96
C SER A 137 -18.01 -1.41 -14.54
N GLU A 138 -18.40 -0.79 -15.64
CA GLU A 138 -17.69 0.36 -16.19
C GLU A 138 -17.88 1.57 -15.22
N PRO A 139 -16.80 2.20 -14.73
CA PRO A 139 -16.89 3.32 -13.83
C PRO A 139 -17.45 4.56 -14.56
N VAL A 140 -18.18 5.39 -13.83
CA VAL A 140 -18.72 6.67 -14.36
C VAL A 140 -17.69 7.78 -14.34
N GLU A 141 -16.64 7.63 -13.56
CA GLU A 141 -15.48 8.52 -13.48
C GLU A 141 -14.24 7.77 -13.04
N VAL A 142 -13.08 8.25 -13.47
CA VAL A 142 -11.76 7.72 -13.11
C VAL A 142 -10.78 8.87 -12.94
N ARG A 143 -9.68 8.62 -12.22
CA ARG A 143 -8.60 9.59 -12.05
C ARG A 143 -7.26 8.99 -12.40
N VAL A 144 -6.55 9.59 -13.33
CA VAL A 144 -5.13 9.30 -13.57
C VAL A 144 -4.31 10.02 -12.53
N ARG A 145 -3.45 9.30 -11.82
CA ARG A 145 -2.47 9.85 -10.90
C ARG A 145 -1.09 9.46 -11.36
N LEU A 146 -0.26 10.45 -11.61
CA LEU A 146 1.17 10.33 -11.78
C LEU A 146 1.86 10.56 -10.44
N ALA A 147 2.86 9.75 -10.11
CA ALA A 147 3.82 9.99 -9.05
C ALA A 147 5.22 9.66 -9.57
N VAL A 148 6.17 10.58 -9.36
CA VAL A 148 7.58 10.39 -9.73
C VAL A 148 8.48 10.69 -8.55
N ARG A 149 9.60 9.98 -8.44
CA ARG A 149 10.69 10.32 -7.52
C ARG A 149 11.87 10.85 -8.32
N THR A 150 12.46 11.94 -7.84
CA THR A 150 13.55 12.67 -8.49
C THR A 150 14.60 13.09 -7.47
N GLU A 151 15.80 13.44 -7.92
CA GLU A 151 16.86 13.97 -7.05
C GLU A 151 16.64 15.45 -6.68
N THR A 152 15.93 16.20 -7.52
CA THR A 152 15.71 17.64 -7.29
C THR A 152 14.23 18.00 -7.21
N GLU A 153 13.92 19.00 -6.40
CA GLU A 153 12.58 19.55 -6.29
C GLU A 153 12.07 20.13 -7.62
N SER A 154 12.98 20.72 -8.41
CA SER A 154 12.66 21.29 -9.72
C SER A 154 12.14 20.23 -10.69
N ASP A 155 12.83 19.09 -10.76
CA ASP A 155 12.43 17.98 -11.64
C ASP A 155 11.11 17.35 -11.18
N ALA A 156 10.89 17.24 -9.87
CA ALA A 156 9.63 16.77 -9.31
C ALA A 156 8.45 17.67 -9.70
N LYS A 157 8.63 19.00 -9.62
CA LYS A 157 7.62 19.99 -10.02
C LYS A 157 7.36 19.95 -11.53
N GLU A 158 8.41 19.85 -12.35
CA GLU A 158 8.28 19.75 -13.80
C GLU A 158 7.49 18.49 -14.20
N ALA A 159 7.83 17.35 -13.62
CA ALA A 159 7.12 16.11 -13.88
C ALA A 159 5.62 16.19 -13.51
N GLY A 160 5.26 16.82 -12.38
CA GLY A 160 3.86 17.04 -12.02
C GLY A 160 3.09 17.89 -13.05
N ARG A 161 3.75 18.87 -13.67
CA ARG A 161 3.17 19.75 -14.70
C ARG A 161 2.88 19.03 -16.03
N GLU A 162 3.52 17.91 -16.33
CA GLU A 162 3.21 17.12 -17.53
C GLU A 162 1.74 16.67 -17.56
N VAL A 163 1.13 16.45 -16.38
CA VAL A 163 -0.30 16.13 -16.27
C VAL A 163 -1.16 17.36 -16.55
N GLU A 164 -0.72 18.55 -16.13
CA GLU A 164 -1.42 19.82 -16.38
C GLU A 164 -1.55 20.13 -17.89
N ALA A 165 -0.53 19.77 -18.68
CA ALA A 165 -0.53 19.96 -20.12
C ALA A 165 -1.60 19.13 -20.86
N LEU A 166 -2.20 18.13 -20.20
CA LEU A 166 -3.25 17.27 -20.75
C LEU A 166 -4.66 17.77 -20.47
N TYR A 167 -4.79 18.91 -19.80
CA TYR A 167 -6.10 19.48 -19.43
C TYR A 167 -6.81 20.21 -20.59
N THR A 168 -6.16 20.49 -21.69
CA THR A 168 -6.70 21.23 -22.86
C THR A 168 -7.25 20.31 -23.92
#